data_f716b65c3c74ba6110796250230a8e74
#
_entry.id   f716b65c3c74ba6110796250230a8e74
#
_cell.length_a   1.000
_cell.length_b   1.000
_cell.length_c   1.000
_cell.angle_alpha   90.00
_cell.angle_beta   90.00
_cell.angle_gamma   90.00
#
_symmetry.space_group_name_H-M   'P 1'
#
loop_
_entity.id
_entity.type
_entity.pdbx_description
1 polymer ?
#
loop_
_entity_poly.entity_id
_entity_poly.type
_entity_poly.pdbx_seq_one_letter_code
_entity_poly.pdbx_strand_id
1 'polypeptide(L)'
;MLGFIDGYDFGEMEAMKYWAPPSTWSDEKKRDNARAKIFSGDYYGSQKMDGYFAKLVKDEDGNILLYSRSRGVNGKFADKHEWVPHLQPFFDAIPNGTCFLGEIYFPSAPGSRNITTIMGCLKEKAIARQEKGEKLHFYIFDCLAYAGKSWMSYPARKRFTFVDSYDVAAEYVSHAHYVCGQELWTMLQEILARDDEGVVITNGDGLYEPGKRPSKTTLKIKKELKQTIDCFFTGVGSAPTKIYTGKEIETWKYWENQMTGNKMNAEMYKEYVAGCPIVPITKGYYNGWAGSLEIAVFKHRPGVKIKIGDTIYEDVDVQPIGWLSGLPDEMKADPKKYAFKPIEVNAMEIDLYCCTLRHGKMIGWRNDLSITDCTYEKIMG
;
A
#
# COMPACT_ATOMS: atom_id res chain seq x y z
N MET A 1 29.18 -5.08 8.15
CA MET A 1 28.22 -4.30 7.29
C MET A 1 26.81 -4.62 7.78
N LEU A 2 25.99 -3.62 8.04
CA LEU A 2 24.65 -3.82 8.58
C LEU A 2 23.74 -4.57 7.59
N GLY A 3 23.08 -5.62 8.06
CA GLY A 3 22.08 -6.36 7.31
C GLY A 3 22.60 -7.42 6.35
N PHE A 4 23.88 -7.82 6.42
CA PHE A 4 24.44 -8.89 5.60
C PHE A 4 24.19 -10.26 6.24
N ILE A 5 23.79 -11.23 5.40
CA ILE A 5 23.60 -12.64 5.78
C ILE A 5 23.96 -13.49 4.57
N ASP A 6 24.86 -14.46 4.74
CA ASP A 6 25.24 -15.44 3.70
C ASP A 6 25.59 -14.80 2.35
N GLY A 7 26.32 -13.68 2.39
CA GLY A 7 26.73 -12.92 1.22
C GLY A 7 25.66 -12.03 0.56
N TYR A 8 24.44 -12.01 1.08
CA TYR A 8 23.33 -11.14 0.60
C TYR A 8 23.17 -9.92 1.49
N ASP A 9 22.95 -8.76 0.87
CA ASP A 9 22.60 -7.52 1.55
C ASP A 9 21.08 -7.43 1.76
N PHE A 10 20.58 -8.02 2.85
CA PHE A 10 19.17 -7.93 3.23
C PHE A 10 18.79 -6.52 3.72
N GLY A 11 19.77 -5.74 4.19
CA GLY A 11 19.58 -4.36 4.61
C GLY A 11 19.06 -3.50 3.46
N GLU A 12 19.71 -3.53 2.31
CA GLU A 12 19.39 -2.73 1.13
C GLU A 12 18.42 -3.42 0.14
N MET A 13 18.07 -4.69 0.38
CA MET A 13 17.21 -5.47 -0.51
C MET A 13 15.77 -4.91 -0.56
N GLU A 14 15.27 -4.60 -1.75
CA GLU A 14 13.88 -4.23 -1.98
C GLU A 14 12.93 -5.42 -1.85
N ALA A 15 11.77 -5.18 -1.23
CA ALA A 15 10.74 -6.22 -1.12
C ALA A 15 10.18 -6.60 -2.48
N MET A 16 9.94 -7.90 -2.69
CA MET A 16 9.17 -8.40 -3.83
C MET A 16 7.77 -7.78 -3.82
N LYS A 17 7.29 -7.36 -4.98
CA LYS A 17 5.97 -6.73 -5.14
C LYS A 17 4.97 -7.78 -5.61
N TYR A 18 3.87 -7.91 -4.91
CA TYR A 18 2.82 -8.84 -5.28
C TYR A 18 1.89 -8.24 -6.33
N TRP A 19 1.47 -9.06 -7.28
CA TRP A 19 0.52 -8.64 -8.28
C TRP A 19 -0.89 -8.61 -7.68
N ALA A 20 -1.60 -7.51 -7.89
CA ALA A 20 -3.00 -7.36 -7.50
C ALA A 20 -3.78 -6.97 -8.76
N PRO A 21 -4.52 -7.89 -9.38
CA PRO A 21 -5.40 -7.52 -10.48
C PRO A 21 -6.48 -6.57 -9.94
N PRO A 22 -6.77 -5.49 -10.66
CA PRO A 22 -7.86 -4.60 -10.26
C PRO A 22 -9.18 -5.38 -10.28
N SER A 23 -10.00 -5.17 -9.25
CA SER A 23 -11.36 -5.75 -9.15
C SER A 23 -11.40 -7.26 -9.37
N THR A 24 -10.54 -8.00 -8.69
CA THR A 24 -10.36 -9.44 -8.96
C THR A 24 -11.64 -10.22 -8.76
N TRP A 25 -12.50 -9.81 -7.82
CA TRP A 25 -13.67 -10.59 -7.45
C TRP A 25 -14.96 -10.17 -8.16
N SER A 26 -15.06 -8.96 -8.66
CA SER A 26 -16.19 -8.47 -9.47
C SER A 26 -16.12 -8.93 -10.93
N ASP A 27 -14.94 -9.29 -11.41
CA ASP A 27 -14.71 -9.76 -12.77
C ASP A 27 -14.72 -11.30 -12.80
N GLU A 28 -15.75 -11.90 -13.39
CA GLU A 28 -15.95 -13.34 -13.44
C GLU A 28 -14.73 -14.09 -13.97
N LYS A 29 -14.15 -13.62 -15.07
CA LYS A 29 -12.94 -14.23 -15.66
C LYS A 29 -11.74 -14.22 -14.70
N LYS A 30 -11.60 -13.18 -13.90
CA LYS A 30 -10.53 -13.10 -12.91
C LYS A 30 -10.80 -13.98 -11.71
N ARG A 31 -12.07 -14.08 -11.28
CA ARG A 31 -12.50 -15.04 -10.24
C ARG A 31 -12.19 -16.47 -10.66
N ASP A 32 -12.57 -16.83 -11.89
CA ASP A 32 -12.32 -18.16 -12.42
C ASP A 32 -10.84 -18.48 -12.50
N ASN A 33 -10.01 -17.52 -12.93
CA ASN A 33 -8.56 -17.68 -12.93
C ASN A 33 -7.99 -17.85 -11.52
N ALA A 34 -8.43 -17.05 -10.56
CA ALA A 34 -8.01 -17.18 -9.16
C ALA A 34 -8.47 -18.53 -8.59
N ARG A 35 -9.71 -18.93 -8.85
CA ARG A 35 -10.28 -20.22 -8.45
C ARG A 35 -9.49 -21.38 -9.06
N ALA A 36 -9.20 -21.34 -10.35
CA ALA A 36 -8.40 -22.37 -11.02
C ALA A 36 -7.00 -22.52 -10.39
N LYS A 37 -6.35 -21.41 -10.04
CA LYS A 37 -5.06 -21.43 -9.34
C LYS A 37 -5.16 -22.03 -7.94
N ILE A 38 -6.20 -21.68 -7.17
CA ILE A 38 -6.44 -22.26 -5.84
C ILE A 38 -6.59 -23.77 -5.94
N PHE A 39 -7.42 -24.24 -6.86
CA PHE A 39 -7.71 -25.67 -7.02
C PHE A 39 -6.66 -26.47 -7.80
N SER A 40 -5.64 -25.84 -8.39
CA SER A 40 -4.53 -26.59 -9.01
C SER A 40 -3.70 -27.36 -7.97
N GLY A 41 -3.75 -26.96 -6.68
CA GLY A 41 -2.89 -27.51 -5.64
C GLY A 41 -1.45 -26.96 -5.64
N ASP A 42 -1.08 -26.16 -6.65
CA ASP A 42 0.26 -25.61 -6.79
C ASP A 42 0.44 -24.31 -5.97
N TYR A 43 -0.67 -23.68 -5.58
CA TYR A 43 -0.65 -22.39 -4.87
C TYR A 43 -0.95 -22.56 -3.39
N TYR A 44 -0.08 -22.02 -2.58
CA TYR A 44 -0.23 -21.88 -1.12
C TYR A 44 -0.72 -20.48 -0.82
N GLY A 45 -1.65 -20.35 0.11
CA GLY A 45 -2.20 -19.08 0.52
C GLY A 45 -2.29 -18.91 2.01
N SER A 46 -2.27 -17.66 2.44
CA SER A 46 -2.49 -17.24 3.82
C SER A 46 -3.34 -15.98 3.87
N GLN A 47 -3.91 -15.69 5.03
CA GLN A 47 -4.65 -14.45 5.26
C GLN A 47 -3.76 -13.24 4.95
N LYS A 48 -4.33 -12.29 4.22
CA LYS A 48 -3.68 -11.01 4.00
C LYS A 48 -4.02 -10.08 5.14
N MET A 49 -3.02 -9.81 5.98
CA MET A 49 -3.17 -8.83 7.06
C MET A 49 -3.25 -7.41 6.49
N ASP A 50 -4.14 -6.61 7.05
CA ASP A 50 -4.22 -5.19 6.76
C ASP A 50 -3.32 -4.42 7.74
N GLY A 51 -2.10 -4.22 7.33
CA GLY A 51 -1.07 -3.68 8.18
C GLY A 51 -0.04 -2.84 7.41
N TYR A 52 1.14 -2.80 7.95
CA TYR A 52 2.31 -2.12 7.43
C TYR A 52 3.44 -3.12 7.24
N PHE A 53 3.85 -3.31 5.98
CA PHE A 53 4.93 -4.24 5.66
C PHE A 53 6.18 -3.95 6.49
N ALA A 54 6.75 -4.99 7.08
CA ALA A 54 7.99 -4.93 7.84
C ALA A 54 8.95 -6.05 7.42
N LYS A 55 10.20 -5.69 7.18
CA LYS A 55 11.31 -6.61 6.98
C LYS A 55 12.18 -6.55 8.22
N LEU A 56 12.16 -7.62 9.01
CA LEU A 56 13.00 -7.81 10.18
C LEU A 56 14.29 -8.51 9.75
N VAL A 57 15.43 -7.90 10.03
CA VAL A 57 16.76 -8.48 9.79
C VAL A 57 17.51 -8.47 11.11
N LYS A 58 18.00 -9.64 11.54
CA LYS A 58 19.06 -9.77 12.53
C LYS A 58 20.28 -10.30 11.80
N ASP A 59 21.25 -9.43 11.55
CA ASP A 59 22.41 -9.79 10.75
C ASP A 59 23.37 -10.77 11.46
N GLU A 60 24.47 -11.15 10.83
CA GLU A 60 25.45 -12.10 11.39
C GLU A 60 26.14 -11.58 12.65
N ASP A 61 26.28 -10.25 12.77
CA ASP A 61 26.87 -9.57 13.93
C ASP A 61 25.84 -9.36 15.06
N GLY A 62 24.56 -9.71 14.84
CA GLY A 62 23.47 -9.57 15.81
C GLY A 62 22.79 -8.19 15.80
N ASN A 63 23.08 -7.32 14.83
CA ASN A 63 22.40 -6.06 14.69
C ASN A 63 20.96 -6.28 14.21
N ILE A 64 20.01 -5.58 14.85
CA ILE A 64 18.59 -5.70 14.57
C ILE A 64 18.14 -4.50 13.74
N LEU A 65 17.42 -4.76 12.65
CA LEU A 65 16.89 -3.78 11.73
C LEU A 65 15.44 -4.13 11.40
N LEU A 66 14.54 -3.15 11.47
CA LEU A 66 13.14 -3.31 11.10
C LEU A 66 12.77 -2.26 10.04
N TYR A 67 12.70 -2.68 8.80
CA TYR A 67 12.51 -1.79 7.67
C TYR A 67 11.12 -1.88 7.07
N SER A 68 10.59 -0.73 6.64
CA SER A 68 9.38 -0.67 5.82
C SER A 68 9.66 -1.05 4.36
N ARG A 69 8.58 -1.13 3.56
CA ARG A 69 8.68 -1.45 2.12
C ARG A 69 9.42 -0.40 1.30
N SER A 70 9.29 0.87 1.66
CA SER A 70 9.74 2.00 0.84
C SER A 70 10.92 2.70 1.47
N ARG A 71 11.83 3.16 0.62
CA ARG A 71 12.90 4.06 1.02
C ARG A 71 12.34 5.44 1.37
N GLY A 72 12.96 6.11 2.31
CA GLY A 72 12.68 7.50 2.62
C GLY A 72 13.16 8.48 1.53
N VAL A 73 12.90 9.76 1.73
CA VAL A 73 13.33 10.83 0.80
C VAL A 73 14.86 10.90 0.59
N ASN A 74 15.63 10.40 1.55
CA ASN A 74 17.09 10.28 1.46
C ASN A 74 17.58 9.04 0.68
N GLY A 75 16.67 8.28 0.08
CA GLY A 75 16.96 7.06 -0.68
C GLY A 75 17.32 5.82 0.15
N LYS A 76 17.27 5.91 1.50
CA LYS A 76 17.60 4.81 2.41
C LYS A 76 16.34 4.26 3.09
N PHE A 77 16.37 3.00 3.48
CA PHE A 77 15.37 2.44 4.38
C PHE A 77 15.55 3.04 5.79
N ALA A 78 14.43 3.40 6.42
CA ALA A 78 14.45 3.87 7.80
C ALA A 78 14.27 2.68 8.73
N ASP A 79 15.22 2.47 9.61
CA ASP A 79 15.12 1.47 10.66
C ASP A 79 14.13 1.94 11.74
N LYS A 80 13.22 1.05 12.11
CA LYS A 80 12.11 1.30 13.03
C LYS A 80 12.03 0.29 14.19
N HIS A 81 13.07 -0.52 14.43
CA HIS A 81 13.00 -1.53 15.49
C HIS A 81 12.76 -0.91 16.88
N GLU A 82 13.37 0.25 17.16
CA GLU A 82 13.19 0.95 18.43
C GLU A 82 11.79 1.59 18.61
N TRP A 83 10.95 1.65 17.57
CA TRP A 83 9.56 2.13 17.65
C TRP A 83 8.62 1.11 18.32
N VAL A 84 9.06 -0.13 18.42
CA VAL A 84 8.30 -1.27 18.95
C VAL A 84 9.10 -2.02 20.04
N PRO A 85 9.50 -1.36 21.13
CA PRO A 85 10.41 -1.94 22.13
C PRO A 85 9.84 -3.18 22.81
N HIS A 86 8.53 -3.37 22.83
CA HIS A 86 7.87 -4.58 23.36
C HIS A 86 8.11 -5.82 22.49
N LEU A 87 8.57 -5.68 21.24
CA LEU A 87 9.00 -6.78 20.38
C LEU A 87 10.48 -7.15 20.59
N GLN A 88 11.24 -6.38 21.38
CA GLN A 88 12.67 -6.63 21.61
C GLN A 88 12.95 -8.04 22.14
N PRO A 89 12.18 -8.62 23.08
CA PRO A 89 12.42 -9.98 23.53
C PRO A 89 12.37 -11.02 22.40
N PHE A 90 11.50 -10.83 21.40
CA PHE A 90 11.45 -11.67 20.20
C PHE A 90 12.69 -11.43 19.31
N PHE A 91 13.06 -10.17 19.09
CA PHE A 91 14.23 -9.84 18.30
C PHE A 91 15.52 -10.42 18.88
N ASP A 92 15.62 -10.43 20.21
CA ASP A 92 16.79 -11.02 20.90
C ASP A 92 16.81 -12.54 20.80
N ALA A 93 15.63 -13.17 20.84
CA ALA A 93 15.50 -14.63 20.84
C ALA A 93 15.75 -15.29 19.48
N ILE A 94 15.51 -14.60 18.37
CA ILE A 94 15.76 -15.18 17.04
C ILE A 94 17.28 -15.31 16.80
N PRO A 95 17.74 -16.37 16.06
CA PRO A 95 19.16 -16.55 15.74
C PRO A 95 19.73 -15.39 14.92
N ASN A 96 21.02 -15.10 15.12
CA ASN A 96 21.76 -14.23 14.19
C ASN A 96 21.69 -14.78 12.76
N GLY A 97 21.75 -13.91 11.76
CA GLY A 97 21.59 -14.30 10.37
C GLY A 97 20.15 -14.69 10.02
N THR A 98 19.15 -13.98 10.57
CA THR A 98 17.73 -14.21 10.29
C THR A 98 17.10 -13.01 9.57
N CYS A 99 16.33 -13.29 8.52
CA CYS A 99 15.50 -12.30 7.81
C CYS A 99 14.06 -12.82 7.69
N PHE A 100 13.15 -12.20 8.43
CA PHE A 100 11.70 -12.43 8.31
C PHE A 100 11.03 -11.29 7.57
N LEU A 101 10.05 -11.64 6.73
CA LEU A 101 9.10 -10.70 6.18
C LEU A 101 7.78 -10.83 6.94
N GLY A 102 7.19 -9.69 7.26
CA GLY A 102 5.96 -9.67 8.03
C GLY A 102 5.13 -8.41 7.80
N GLU A 103 4.08 -8.32 8.57
CA GLU A 103 3.19 -7.17 8.64
C GLU A 103 3.11 -6.70 10.08
N ILE A 104 3.29 -5.40 10.31
CA ILE A 104 3.01 -4.76 11.60
C ILE A 104 1.53 -4.35 11.57
N TYR A 105 0.76 -4.72 12.59
CA TYR A 105 -0.68 -4.47 12.60
C TYR A 105 -1.24 -4.28 14.02
N PHE A 106 -2.45 -3.73 14.11
CA PHE A 106 -3.26 -3.72 15.33
C PHE A 106 -4.31 -4.82 15.25
N PRO A 107 -4.39 -5.75 16.21
CA PRO A 107 -5.43 -6.79 16.22
C PRO A 107 -6.86 -6.26 16.31
N SER A 108 -7.10 -5.21 17.10
CA SER A 108 -8.45 -4.66 17.34
C SER A 108 -8.91 -3.69 16.25
N ALA A 109 -7.97 -3.07 15.52
CA ALA A 109 -8.26 -2.04 14.53
C ALA A 109 -7.39 -2.24 13.28
N PRO A 110 -7.64 -3.30 12.51
CA PRO A 110 -6.88 -3.54 11.29
C PRO A 110 -7.02 -2.33 10.35
N GLY A 111 -5.92 -1.97 9.72
CA GLY A 111 -5.88 -0.84 8.80
C GLY A 111 -4.56 -0.08 8.89
N SER A 112 -3.90 0.07 7.75
CA SER A 112 -2.57 0.69 7.65
C SER A 112 -2.51 2.13 8.17
N ARG A 113 -3.64 2.82 8.24
CA ARG A 113 -3.71 4.23 8.65
C ARG A 113 -3.42 4.43 10.13
N ASN A 114 -4.02 3.60 10.99
CA ASN A 114 -3.76 3.66 12.42
C ASN A 114 -2.30 3.36 12.73
N ILE A 115 -1.72 2.44 11.99
CA ILE A 115 -0.32 2.04 12.12
C ILE A 115 0.63 3.18 11.74
N THR A 116 0.31 3.97 10.71
CA THR A 116 1.13 5.12 10.30
C THR A 116 1.18 6.21 11.36
N THR A 117 0.19 6.29 12.25
CA THR A 117 0.24 7.22 13.41
C THR A 117 1.36 6.85 14.38
N ILE A 118 1.73 5.56 14.44
CA ILE A 118 2.85 5.05 15.26
C ILE A 118 4.13 5.01 14.42
N MET A 119 4.14 4.25 13.32
CA MET A 119 5.35 4.01 12.53
C MET A 119 5.82 5.27 11.75
N GLY A 120 4.95 6.25 11.55
CA GLY A 120 5.24 7.51 10.86
C GLY A 120 5.64 8.68 11.77
N CYS A 121 5.58 8.54 13.09
CA CYS A 121 5.93 9.62 14.02
C CYS A 121 7.36 9.47 14.60
N LEU A 122 7.77 10.38 15.48
CA LEU A 122 9.01 10.28 16.23
C LEU A 122 8.96 9.11 17.21
N LYS A 123 10.10 8.47 17.47
CA LYS A 123 10.24 7.28 18.33
C LYS A 123 9.56 7.43 19.67
N GLU A 124 9.83 8.53 20.39
CA GLU A 124 9.28 8.80 21.72
C GLU A 124 7.76 8.89 21.71
N LYS A 125 7.19 9.48 20.64
CA LYS A 125 5.73 9.53 20.44
C LYS A 125 5.14 8.17 20.12
N ALA A 126 5.84 7.36 19.33
CA ALA A 126 5.41 6.01 18.98
C ALA A 126 5.31 5.14 20.24
N ILE A 127 6.33 5.14 21.08
CA ILE A 127 6.39 4.42 22.35
C ILE A 127 5.26 4.88 23.28
N ALA A 128 5.17 6.20 23.53
CA ALA A 128 4.15 6.74 24.44
C ALA A 128 2.70 6.46 23.98
N ARG A 129 2.44 6.38 22.68
CA ARG A 129 1.12 6.01 22.15
C ARG A 129 0.79 4.56 22.41
N GLN A 130 1.75 3.65 22.25
CA GLN A 130 1.57 2.22 22.49
C GLN A 130 1.51 1.88 23.99
N GLU A 131 2.14 2.66 24.87
CA GLU A 131 2.01 2.52 26.32
C GLU A 131 0.63 2.94 26.85
N LYS A 132 -0.02 3.91 26.17
CA LYS A 132 -1.36 4.40 26.54
C LYS A 132 -2.49 3.66 25.85
N GLY A 133 -2.20 2.92 24.81
CA GLY A 133 -3.17 2.25 23.95
C GLY A 133 -2.79 0.81 23.66
N GLU A 134 -3.20 0.35 22.48
CA GLU A 134 -2.86 -0.98 21.99
C GLU A 134 -1.43 -1.01 21.44
N LYS A 135 -0.74 -2.12 21.67
CA LYS A 135 0.58 -2.37 21.10
C LYS A 135 0.47 -2.97 19.71
N LEU A 136 1.41 -2.63 18.86
CA LEU A 136 1.54 -3.21 17.52
C LEU A 136 2.00 -4.67 17.61
N HIS A 137 1.41 -5.53 16.79
CA HIS A 137 1.80 -6.91 16.63
C HIS A 137 2.62 -7.12 15.37
N PHE A 138 3.46 -8.15 15.32
CA PHE A 138 4.23 -8.55 14.17
C PHE A 138 3.75 -9.91 13.66
N TYR A 139 3.25 -9.95 12.43
CA TYR A 139 2.77 -11.16 11.76
C TYR A 139 3.77 -11.59 10.71
N ILE A 140 4.45 -12.71 10.92
CA ILE A 140 5.48 -13.26 10.03
C ILE A 140 4.80 -14.02 8.89
N PHE A 141 5.13 -13.69 7.63
CA PHE A 141 4.58 -14.40 6.48
C PHE A 141 5.63 -14.96 5.50
N ASP A 142 6.90 -14.67 5.63
CA ASP A 142 7.98 -15.33 4.85
C ASP A 142 9.29 -15.32 5.63
N CYS A 143 10.17 -16.26 5.28
CA CYS A 143 11.52 -16.36 5.83
C CYS A 143 12.53 -16.39 4.67
N LEU A 144 13.38 -15.38 4.59
CA LEU A 144 14.38 -15.26 3.52
C LEU A 144 15.79 -15.63 3.93
N ALA A 145 16.05 -15.65 5.23
CA ALA A 145 17.27 -16.19 5.82
C ALA A 145 16.99 -16.66 7.24
N TYR A 146 17.67 -17.72 7.68
CA TYR A 146 17.56 -18.25 9.03
C TYR A 146 18.87 -18.87 9.50
N ALA A 147 19.29 -18.48 10.70
CA ALA A 147 20.50 -19.01 11.38
C ALA A 147 21.76 -18.94 10.47
N GLY A 148 22.00 -17.81 9.83
CA GLY A 148 23.17 -17.55 9.00
C GLY A 148 23.10 -18.14 7.58
N LYS A 149 21.95 -18.70 7.16
CA LYS A 149 21.77 -19.23 5.80
C LYS A 149 20.69 -18.49 5.04
N SER A 150 21.00 -18.06 3.83
CA SER A 150 20.04 -17.49 2.91
C SER A 150 19.09 -18.55 2.35
N TRP A 151 17.79 -18.24 2.34
CA TRP A 151 16.73 -19.09 1.78
C TRP A 151 16.16 -18.53 0.48
N MET A 152 16.82 -17.56 -0.11
CA MET A 152 16.37 -16.90 -1.35
C MET A 152 16.24 -17.89 -2.52
N SER A 153 17.08 -18.93 -2.57
CA SER A 153 17.03 -19.98 -3.59
C SER A 153 16.02 -21.09 -3.30
N TYR A 154 15.36 -21.07 -2.14
CA TYR A 154 14.35 -22.08 -1.80
C TYR A 154 12.99 -21.72 -2.38
N PRO A 155 12.23 -22.71 -2.87
CA PRO A 155 10.87 -22.51 -3.34
C PRO A 155 9.97 -22.06 -2.19
N ALA A 156 8.91 -21.30 -2.54
CA ALA A 156 7.97 -20.73 -1.58
C ALA A 156 7.40 -21.79 -0.61
N ARG A 157 7.04 -22.98 -1.11
CA ARG A 157 6.52 -24.07 -0.26
C ARG A 157 7.45 -24.39 0.91
N LYS A 158 8.78 -24.41 0.69
CA LYS A 158 9.75 -24.73 1.76
C LYS A 158 9.81 -23.61 2.80
N ARG A 159 9.83 -22.36 2.35
CA ARG A 159 9.83 -21.19 3.23
C ARG A 159 8.54 -21.09 4.04
N PHE A 160 7.39 -21.36 3.39
CA PHE A 160 6.07 -21.29 4.02
C PHE A 160 5.84 -22.43 5.04
N THR A 161 6.27 -23.65 4.73
CA THR A 161 6.25 -24.76 5.69
C THR A 161 7.07 -24.41 6.94
N PHE A 162 8.22 -23.77 6.77
CA PHE A 162 9.02 -23.32 7.91
C PHE A 162 8.27 -22.27 8.73
N VAL A 163 7.71 -21.24 8.09
CA VAL A 163 6.96 -20.18 8.80
C VAL A 163 5.76 -20.75 9.53
N ASP A 164 5.00 -21.64 8.90
CA ASP A 164 3.81 -22.28 9.49
C ASP A 164 4.12 -23.16 10.70
N SER A 165 5.31 -23.77 10.73
CA SER A 165 5.80 -24.61 11.83
C SER A 165 6.69 -23.87 12.84
N TYR A 166 6.94 -22.58 12.62
CA TYR A 166 7.85 -21.81 13.48
C TYR A 166 7.21 -21.55 14.85
N ASP A 167 7.83 -22.08 15.90
CA ASP A 167 7.36 -21.86 17.27
C ASP A 167 7.68 -20.43 17.72
N VAL A 168 6.66 -19.58 17.74
CA VAL A 168 6.75 -18.19 18.18
C VAL A 168 6.35 -18.08 19.64
N ALA A 169 7.31 -18.18 20.53
CA ALA A 169 7.10 -17.98 21.96
C ALA A 169 7.14 -16.49 22.34
N ALA A 170 6.27 -15.66 21.74
CA ALA A 170 6.24 -14.21 21.99
C ALA A 170 4.81 -13.65 21.92
N GLU A 171 4.44 -12.84 22.93
CA GLU A 171 3.06 -12.35 23.14
C GLU A 171 2.51 -11.52 21.95
N TYR A 172 3.37 -10.71 21.30
CA TYR A 172 2.96 -9.77 20.24
C TYR A 172 3.41 -10.23 18.86
N VAL A 173 3.75 -11.50 18.69
CA VAL A 173 4.22 -12.05 17.42
C VAL A 173 3.36 -13.26 17.05
N SER A 174 3.00 -13.34 15.80
CA SER A 174 2.29 -14.48 15.21
C SER A 174 2.85 -14.76 13.81
N HIS A 175 2.45 -15.88 13.23
CA HIS A 175 2.89 -16.23 11.87
C HIS A 175 1.72 -16.64 10.99
N ALA A 176 1.96 -16.65 9.69
CA ALA A 176 1.01 -17.08 8.70
C ALA A 176 0.77 -18.59 8.79
N HIS A 177 -0.49 -18.96 8.71
CA HIS A 177 -0.91 -20.34 8.45
C HIS A 177 -1.13 -20.50 6.95
N TYR A 178 -0.47 -21.50 6.34
CA TYR A 178 -0.47 -21.74 4.91
C TYR A 178 -1.27 -22.98 4.53
N VAL A 179 -2.26 -22.78 3.68
CA VAL A 179 -3.13 -23.84 3.17
C VAL A 179 -3.16 -23.82 1.64
N CYS A 180 -3.63 -24.91 1.01
CA CYS A 180 -3.79 -25.01 -0.44
C CYS A 180 -5.12 -25.70 -0.80
N GLY A 181 -5.49 -25.67 -2.08
CA GLY A 181 -6.66 -26.37 -2.61
C GLY A 181 -7.97 -25.98 -1.92
N GLN A 182 -8.74 -26.98 -1.48
CA GLN A 182 -10.06 -26.77 -0.87
C GLN A 182 -9.97 -25.98 0.47
N GLU A 183 -8.95 -26.20 1.27
CA GLU A 183 -8.76 -25.47 2.53
C GLU A 183 -8.51 -23.98 2.29
N LEU A 184 -7.72 -23.66 1.27
CA LEU A 184 -7.46 -22.27 0.87
C LEU A 184 -8.75 -21.59 0.35
N TRP A 185 -9.57 -22.32 -0.39
CA TRP A 185 -10.87 -21.82 -0.83
C TRP A 185 -11.79 -21.53 0.34
N THR A 186 -11.87 -22.44 1.31
CA THR A 186 -12.67 -22.27 2.53
C THR A 186 -12.18 -21.07 3.34
N MET A 187 -10.87 -20.98 3.58
CA MET A 187 -10.24 -19.82 4.26
C MET A 187 -10.59 -18.50 3.58
N LEU A 188 -10.52 -18.42 2.25
CA LEU A 188 -10.89 -17.23 1.50
C LEU A 188 -12.36 -16.84 1.71
N GLN A 189 -13.29 -17.82 1.69
CA GLN A 189 -14.71 -17.53 1.91
C GLN A 189 -14.97 -17.01 3.34
N GLU A 190 -14.35 -17.60 4.33
CA GLU A 190 -14.46 -17.16 5.73
C GLU A 190 -13.90 -15.75 5.94
N ILE A 191 -12.73 -15.45 5.35
CA ILE A 191 -12.11 -14.12 5.41
C ILE A 191 -13.01 -13.07 4.76
N LEU A 192 -13.56 -13.37 3.58
CA LEU A 192 -14.48 -12.46 2.90
C LEU A 192 -15.82 -12.28 3.64
N ALA A 193 -16.30 -13.32 4.33
CA ALA A 193 -17.52 -13.25 5.14
C ALA A 193 -17.35 -12.36 6.38
N ARG A 194 -16.14 -12.30 6.94
CA ARG A 194 -15.79 -11.39 8.06
C ARG A 194 -15.44 -9.97 7.61
N ASP A 195 -15.49 -9.72 6.31
CA ASP A 195 -15.11 -8.45 5.69
C ASP A 195 -13.62 -8.08 5.85
N ASP A 196 -12.75 -9.08 6.08
CA ASP A 196 -11.30 -8.91 6.11
C ASP A 196 -10.71 -8.66 4.71
N GLU A 197 -9.42 -8.30 4.63
CA GLU A 197 -8.81 -7.81 3.37
C GLU A 197 -8.77 -8.88 2.26
N GLY A 198 -8.61 -10.16 2.58
CA GLY A 198 -8.50 -11.25 1.64
C GLY A 198 -7.32 -12.19 1.89
N VAL A 199 -6.79 -12.79 0.83
CA VAL A 199 -5.65 -13.72 0.91
C VAL A 199 -4.52 -13.31 -0.06
N VAL A 200 -3.31 -13.75 0.25
CA VAL A 200 -2.18 -13.76 -0.69
C VAL A 200 -1.91 -15.21 -1.07
N ILE A 201 -1.89 -15.52 -2.37
CA ILE A 201 -1.55 -16.84 -2.89
C ILE A 201 -0.24 -16.78 -3.65
N THR A 202 0.61 -17.80 -3.47
CA THR A 202 1.92 -17.90 -4.12
C THR A 202 2.10 -19.32 -4.66
N ASN A 203 2.60 -19.43 -5.90
CA ASN A 203 2.99 -20.72 -6.44
C ASN A 203 4.10 -21.34 -5.58
N GLY A 204 3.91 -22.58 -5.13
CA GLY A 204 4.81 -23.26 -4.21
C GLY A 204 6.24 -23.44 -4.74
N ASP A 205 6.43 -23.49 -6.06
CA ASP A 205 7.75 -23.55 -6.69
C ASP A 205 8.37 -22.17 -6.94
N GLY A 206 7.62 -21.08 -6.66
CA GLY A 206 8.07 -19.72 -6.88
C GLY A 206 9.26 -19.34 -5.99
N LEU A 207 10.24 -18.70 -6.59
CA LEU A 207 11.37 -18.11 -5.86
C LEU A 207 11.02 -16.70 -5.39
N TYR A 208 11.76 -16.22 -4.38
CA TYR A 208 11.68 -14.82 -3.99
C TYR A 208 12.52 -13.95 -4.93
N GLU A 209 11.92 -12.99 -5.58
CA GLU A 209 12.58 -12.09 -6.53
C GLU A 209 12.56 -10.64 -6.01
N PRO A 210 13.62 -10.17 -5.35
CA PRO A 210 13.69 -8.82 -4.79
C PRO A 210 13.37 -7.74 -5.83
N GLY A 211 12.55 -6.76 -5.43
CA GLY A 211 12.16 -5.62 -6.27
C GLY A 211 11.24 -5.94 -7.45
N LYS A 212 11.11 -7.20 -7.84
CA LYS A 212 10.27 -7.62 -8.97
C LYS A 212 8.80 -7.80 -8.58
N ARG A 213 7.94 -7.87 -9.60
CA ARG A 213 6.49 -8.15 -9.46
C ARG A 213 6.12 -9.36 -10.34
N PRO A 214 6.39 -10.57 -9.91
CA PRO A 214 6.11 -11.77 -10.72
C PRO A 214 4.61 -12.07 -10.75
N SER A 215 3.93 -11.66 -11.84
CA SER A 215 2.47 -11.78 -11.99
C SER A 215 1.93 -13.21 -12.04
N LYS A 216 2.78 -14.17 -12.39
CA LYS A 216 2.41 -15.60 -12.46
C LYS A 216 2.66 -16.33 -11.14
N THR A 217 3.52 -15.80 -10.28
CA THR A 217 3.97 -16.47 -9.06
C THR A 217 3.11 -16.10 -7.87
N THR A 218 2.79 -14.80 -7.70
CA THR A 218 2.15 -14.29 -6.48
C THR A 218 0.97 -13.39 -6.81
N LEU A 219 -0.19 -13.65 -6.22
CA LEU A 219 -1.41 -12.87 -6.40
C LEU A 219 -2.00 -12.46 -5.05
N LYS A 220 -2.57 -11.25 -5.02
CA LYS A 220 -3.46 -10.79 -3.94
C LYS A 220 -4.90 -10.97 -4.39
N ILE A 221 -5.67 -11.71 -3.65
CA ILE A 221 -7.12 -11.83 -3.83
C ILE A 221 -7.75 -11.02 -2.71
N LYS A 222 -8.36 -9.89 -3.09
CA LYS A 222 -8.96 -8.95 -2.14
C LYS A 222 -10.48 -8.98 -2.26
N LYS A 223 -11.16 -8.58 -1.16
CA LYS A 223 -12.58 -8.28 -1.18
C LYS A 223 -12.91 -7.23 -2.25
N GLU A 224 -14.14 -7.23 -2.71
CA GLU A 224 -14.64 -6.18 -3.59
C GLU A 224 -14.69 -4.84 -2.86
N LEU A 225 -14.51 -3.77 -3.64
CA LEU A 225 -14.84 -2.44 -3.19
C LEU A 225 -16.36 -2.31 -3.22
N LYS A 226 -17.05 -2.54 -2.09
CA LYS A 226 -18.50 -2.60 -2.04
C LYS A 226 -19.17 -1.25 -1.77
N GLN A 227 -18.43 -0.28 -1.25
CA GLN A 227 -19.00 1.01 -0.90
C GLN A 227 -18.90 1.97 -2.09
N THR A 228 -20.05 2.29 -2.62
CA THR A 228 -20.22 3.29 -3.66
C THR A 228 -20.69 4.59 -3.02
N ILE A 229 -20.00 5.67 -3.32
CA ILE A 229 -20.23 6.97 -2.72
C ILE A 229 -20.45 7.99 -3.80
N ASP A 230 -21.51 8.77 -3.68
CA ASP A 230 -21.73 9.96 -4.48
C ASP A 230 -21.04 11.15 -3.81
N CYS A 231 -20.10 11.75 -4.53
CA CYS A 231 -19.32 12.90 -4.09
C CYS A 231 -19.03 13.83 -5.26
N PHE A 232 -18.33 14.92 -5.03
CA PHE A 232 -17.94 15.85 -6.09
C PHE A 232 -16.47 16.25 -5.98
N PHE A 233 -15.87 16.69 -7.08
CA PHE A 233 -14.55 17.29 -7.07
C PHE A 233 -14.58 18.70 -6.49
N THR A 234 -13.58 19.04 -5.66
CA THR A 234 -13.45 20.43 -5.15
C THR A 234 -12.79 21.38 -6.13
N GLY A 235 -12.14 20.87 -7.16
CA GLY A 235 -11.30 21.65 -8.07
C GLY A 235 -9.86 21.82 -7.57
N VAL A 236 -9.51 21.23 -6.43
CA VAL A 236 -8.16 21.25 -5.86
C VAL A 236 -7.37 20.06 -6.36
N GLY A 237 -6.15 20.31 -6.83
CA GLY A 237 -5.20 19.28 -7.25
C GLY A 237 -4.03 19.15 -6.27
N SER A 238 -3.58 17.93 -6.01
CA SER A 238 -2.35 17.68 -5.26
C SER A 238 -1.11 17.89 -6.13
N ALA A 239 0.05 18.13 -5.50
CA ALA A 239 1.31 18.12 -6.22
C ALA A 239 1.56 16.73 -6.87
N PRO A 240 2.04 16.68 -8.11
CA PRO A 240 2.37 15.43 -8.77
C PRO A 240 3.64 14.81 -8.18
N THR A 241 3.74 13.49 -8.19
CA THR A 241 5.00 12.81 -7.89
C THR A 241 6.07 13.25 -8.88
N LYS A 242 7.23 13.65 -8.39
CA LYS A 242 8.33 14.15 -9.25
C LYS A 242 9.01 13.00 -9.99
N ILE A 243 9.55 12.04 -9.25
CA ILE A 243 10.42 10.99 -9.80
C ILE A 243 9.59 9.88 -10.45
N TYR A 244 9.98 9.49 -11.66
CA TYR A 244 9.42 8.34 -12.35
C TYR A 244 10.18 7.07 -11.97
N THR A 245 9.47 6.05 -11.52
CA THR A 245 10.02 4.75 -11.10
C THR A 245 9.46 3.58 -11.93
N GLY A 246 8.91 3.86 -13.09
CA GLY A 246 8.36 2.86 -14.00
C GLY A 246 9.42 2.00 -14.67
N LYS A 247 8.98 0.90 -15.30
CA LYS A 247 9.87 -0.09 -15.94
C LYS A 247 10.42 0.34 -17.31
N GLU A 248 9.79 1.34 -17.95
CA GLU A 248 10.10 1.76 -19.33
C GLU A 248 11.13 2.89 -19.34
N ILE A 249 12.16 2.78 -18.52
CA ILE A 249 13.14 3.86 -18.35
C ILE A 249 13.87 4.19 -19.66
N GLU A 250 14.15 3.18 -20.49
CA GLU A 250 14.87 3.33 -21.77
C GLU A 250 14.04 4.06 -22.83
N THR A 251 12.72 3.99 -22.72
CA THR A 251 11.77 4.67 -23.64
C THR A 251 11.08 5.86 -22.99
N TRP A 252 11.48 6.21 -21.76
CA TRP A 252 10.85 7.29 -21.02
C TRP A 252 11.13 8.66 -21.66
N LYS A 253 10.14 9.54 -21.66
CA LYS A 253 10.18 10.77 -22.43
C LYS A 253 10.45 12.04 -21.60
N TYR A 254 10.33 11.98 -20.26
CA TYR A 254 10.37 13.17 -19.43
C TYR A 254 11.52 13.10 -18.40
N TRP A 255 12.40 14.12 -18.48
CA TRP A 255 13.61 14.17 -17.67
C TRP A 255 13.82 15.55 -17.06
N GLU A 256 14.61 15.63 -16.01
CA GLU A 256 15.04 16.90 -15.41
C GLU A 256 16.55 16.88 -15.19
N ASN A 257 17.22 17.96 -15.57
CA ASN A 257 18.63 18.17 -15.23
C ASN A 257 18.70 18.63 -13.77
N GLN A 258 19.40 17.87 -12.91
CA GLN A 258 19.49 18.14 -11.47
C GLN A 258 20.25 19.42 -11.12
N MET A 259 21.17 19.87 -12.00
CA MET A 259 21.95 21.07 -11.74
C MET A 259 21.17 22.35 -12.07
N THR A 260 20.43 22.32 -13.16
CA THR A 260 19.73 23.52 -13.69
C THR A 260 18.24 23.54 -13.38
N GLY A 261 17.64 22.38 -13.00
CA GLY A 261 16.20 22.22 -12.87
C GLY A 261 15.43 22.22 -14.19
N ASN A 262 16.11 22.26 -15.33
CA ASN A 262 15.46 22.29 -16.64
C ASN A 262 14.78 20.96 -16.93
N LYS A 263 13.51 21.01 -17.30
CA LYS A 263 12.72 19.85 -17.73
C LYS A 263 12.91 19.63 -19.22
N MET A 264 13.07 18.37 -19.61
CA MET A 264 13.40 17.95 -20.99
C MET A 264 12.48 16.84 -21.45
N ASN A 265 12.25 16.74 -22.76
CA ASN A 265 11.57 15.61 -23.39
C ASN A 265 12.56 14.60 -24.01
N ALA A 266 12.08 13.51 -24.64
CA ALA A 266 12.90 12.43 -25.17
C ALA A 266 13.91 12.85 -26.26
N GLU A 267 13.64 13.89 -27.02
CA GLU A 267 14.53 14.35 -28.10
C GLU A 267 15.77 15.01 -27.49
N MET A 268 15.58 15.77 -26.43
CA MET A 268 16.68 16.40 -25.66
C MET A 268 17.53 15.39 -24.89
N TYR A 269 16.96 14.25 -24.48
CA TYR A 269 17.68 13.22 -23.72
C TYR A 269 18.86 12.61 -24.52
N LYS A 270 18.69 12.37 -25.81
CA LYS A 270 19.73 11.76 -26.67
C LYS A 270 20.98 12.63 -26.75
N GLU A 271 20.85 13.94 -26.62
CA GLU A 271 21.96 14.88 -26.64
C GLU A 271 22.67 15.03 -25.29
N TYR A 272 21.98 14.73 -24.18
CA TYR A 272 22.45 15.01 -22.82
C TYR A 272 23.07 13.82 -22.08
N VAL A 273 23.05 12.60 -22.63
CA VAL A 273 23.45 11.37 -21.92
C VAL A 273 24.94 11.31 -21.56
N ALA A 274 25.79 12.08 -22.18
CA ALA A 274 27.23 12.04 -21.96
C ALA A 274 27.68 13.03 -20.85
N GLY A 275 27.22 12.81 -19.59
CA GLY A 275 27.82 13.48 -18.42
C GLY A 275 26.97 14.46 -17.62
N CYS A 276 25.67 14.63 -17.94
CA CYS A 276 24.78 15.46 -17.12
C CYS A 276 23.99 14.64 -16.10
N PRO A 277 23.87 15.08 -14.83
CA PRO A 277 23.04 14.42 -13.82
C PRO A 277 21.56 14.66 -14.11
N ILE A 278 20.95 13.81 -14.92
CA ILE A 278 19.52 13.84 -15.25
C ILE A 278 18.76 12.78 -14.46
N VAL A 279 17.52 13.09 -14.10
CA VAL A 279 16.62 12.14 -13.43
C VAL A 279 15.32 12.00 -14.21
N PRO A 280 14.75 10.79 -14.27
CA PRO A 280 13.44 10.62 -14.89
C PRO A 280 12.37 11.26 -14.00
N ILE A 281 11.51 12.07 -14.62
CA ILE A 281 10.38 12.71 -13.93
C ILE A 281 9.05 12.22 -14.51
N THR A 282 7.98 12.33 -13.73
CA THR A 282 6.67 11.93 -14.22
C THR A 282 6.14 12.92 -15.27
N LYS A 283 5.27 12.43 -16.17
CA LYS A 283 4.57 13.28 -17.15
C LYS A 283 3.78 14.40 -16.48
N GLY A 284 3.12 14.10 -15.34
CA GLY A 284 2.38 15.10 -14.56
C GLY A 284 3.28 16.22 -14.04
N TYR A 285 4.43 15.87 -13.47
CA TYR A 285 5.40 16.86 -12.99
C TYR A 285 6.01 17.68 -14.14
N TYR A 286 6.30 17.04 -15.27
CA TYR A 286 6.80 17.74 -16.47
C TYR A 286 5.84 18.84 -16.95
N ASN A 287 4.54 18.50 -17.04
CA ASN A 287 3.51 19.40 -17.54
C ASN A 287 2.92 20.35 -16.48
N GLY A 288 3.30 20.22 -15.20
CA GLY A 288 2.70 21.01 -14.12
C GLY A 288 1.26 20.60 -13.77
N TRP A 289 0.87 19.36 -14.07
CA TRP A 289 -0.47 18.84 -13.80
C TRP A 289 -0.62 18.39 -12.35
N ALA A 290 -1.85 18.24 -11.89
CA ALA A 290 -2.12 17.64 -10.59
C ALA A 290 -1.76 16.14 -10.56
N GLY A 291 -1.33 15.64 -9.41
CA GLY A 291 -1.10 14.22 -9.17
C GLY A 291 -2.40 13.46 -8.90
N SER A 292 -3.28 14.06 -8.13
CA SER A 292 -4.63 13.59 -7.79
C SER A 292 -5.56 14.78 -7.60
N LEU A 293 -6.88 14.53 -7.65
CA LEU A 293 -7.90 15.55 -7.41
C LEU A 293 -8.62 15.26 -6.09
N GLU A 294 -8.86 16.33 -5.33
CA GLU A 294 -9.60 16.25 -4.08
C GLU A 294 -11.09 16.08 -4.34
N ILE A 295 -11.71 15.20 -3.54
CA ILE A 295 -13.15 14.95 -3.53
C ILE A 295 -13.76 15.28 -2.19
N ALA A 296 -15.01 15.74 -2.22
CA ALA A 296 -15.74 16.18 -1.04
C ALA A 296 -17.22 15.85 -1.13
N VAL A 297 -17.88 16.00 0.00
CA VAL A 297 -19.34 15.99 0.15
C VAL A 297 -19.79 17.21 0.92
N PHE A 298 -21.07 17.52 0.88
CA PHE A 298 -21.66 18.51 1.78
C PHE A 298 -21.90 17.89 3.15
N LYS A 299 -21.59 18.66 4.18
CA LYS A 299 -21.87 18.34 5.57
C LYS A 299 -22.78 19.43 6.14
N HIS A 300 -23.87 19.02 6.79
CA HIS A 300 -24.74 19.98 7.46
C HIS A 300 -23.96 20.75 8.55
N ARG A 301 -23.98 22.08 8.47
CA ARG A 301 -23.33 22.98 9.44
C ARG A 301 -24.13 24.26 9.59
N PRO A 302 -24.94 24.38 10.66
CA PRO A 302 -25.82 25.53 10.88
C PRO A 302 -25.05 26.87 10.83
N GLY A 303 -25.61 27.84 10.13
CA GLY A 303 -25.08 29.20 10.01
C GLY A 303 -23.95 29.38 9.01
N VAL A 304 -23.46 28.31 8.39
CA VAL A 304 -22.43 28.40 7.33
C VAL A 304 -23.12 28.60 5.98
N LYS A 305 -22.58 29.53 5.19
CA LYS A 305 -23.03 29.77 3.81
C LYS A 305 -21.84 29.66 2.88
N ILE A 306 -21.96 28.89 1.81
CA ILE A 306 -20.95 28.76 0.76
C ILE A 306 -21.52 29.18 -0.59
N LYS A 307 -20.72 29.91 -1.36
CA LYS A 307 -21.09 30.33 -2.72
C LYS A 307 -20.33 29.46 -3.74
N ILE A 308 -21.07 28.82 -4.62
CA ILE A 308 -20.53 28.03 -5.74
C ILE A 308 -21.16 28.57 -7.04
N GLY A 309 -20.33 29.17 -7.89
CA GLY A 309 -20.86 29.94 -9.02
C GLY A 309 -21.76 31.07 -8.55
N ASP A 310 -22.98 31.11 -9.04
CA ASP A 310 -23.98 32.11 -8.65
C ASP A 310 -24.93 31.62 -7.55
N THR A 311 -24.83 30.38 -7.10
CA THR A 311 -25.69 29.78 -6.10
C THR A 311 -25.11 29.89 -4.70
N ILE A 312 -25.92 30.29 -3.74
CA ILE A 312 -25.58 30.28 -2.30
C ILE A 312 -26.27 29.07 -1.66
N TYR A 313 -25.46 28.23 -1.00
CA TYR A 313 -25.93 27.10 -0.22
C TYR A 313 -25.84 27.49 1.26
N GLU A 314 -26.95 27.31 1.99
CA GLU A 314 -27.05 27.67 3.41
C GLU A 314 -26.99 26.43 4.30
N ASP A 315 -26.49 26.61 5.52
CA ASP A 315 -26.32 25.55 6.52
C ASP A 315 -25.51 24.33 6.06
N VAL A 316 -24.58 24.53 5.13
CA VAL A 316 -23.70 23.48 4.63
C VAL A 316 -22.24 23.93 4.60
N ASP A 317 -21.35 22.96 4.74
CA ASP A 317 -19.90 23.13 4.57
C ASP A 317 -19.37 22.06 3.60
N VAL A 318 -18.23 22.32 2.95
CA VAL A 318 -17.56 21.33 2.11
C VAL A 318 -16.66 20.47 2.99
N GLN A 319 -16.98 19.19 3.11
CA GLN A 319 -16.19 18.22 3.83
C GLN A 319 -15.34 17.40 2.85
N PRO A 320 -14.00 17.63 2.78
CA PRO A 320 -13.12 16.76 2.02
C PRO A 320 -13.16 15.32 2.54
N ILE A 321 -13.22 14.35 1.62
CA ILE A 321 -13.28 12.92 1.93
C ILE A 321 -12.13 12.13 1.32
N GLY A 322 -11.22 12.76 0.61
CA GLY A 322 -10.04 12.13 0.07
C GLY A 322 -9.55 12.66 -1.26
N TRP A 323 -8.69 11.87 -1.88
CA TRP A 323 -8.03 12.20 -3.13
C TRP A 323 -8.16 11.05 -4.13
N LEU A 324 -8.53 11.35 -5.37
CA LEU A 324 -8.56 10.37 -6.45
C LEU A 324 -7.33 10.49 -7.33
N SER A 325 -6.61 9.38 -7.48
CA SER A 325 -5.51 9.22 -8.42
C SER A 325 -5.94 8.40 -9.64
N GLY A 326 -5.06 8.31 -10.66
CA GLY A 326 -5.36 7.52 -11.86
C GLY A 326 -6.42 8.14 -12.78
N LEU A 327 -6.72 9.41 -12.61
CA LEU A 327 -7.64 10.17 -13.44
C LEU A 327 -7.02 10.49 -14.82
N PRO A 328 -7.85 10.75 -15.85
CA PRO A 328 -7.40 11.20 -17.16
C PRO A 328 -6.52 12.45 -17.09
N ASP A 329 -5.58 12.57 -18.03
CA ASP A 329 -4.61 13.67 -18.05
C ASP A 329 -5.28 15.04 -18.18
N GLU A 330 -6.37 15.13 -18.93
CA GLU A 330 -7.17 16.36 -19.09
C GLU A 330 -7.77 16.88 -17.76
N MET A 331 -8.17 15.96 -16.88
CA MET A 331 -8.68 16.32 -15.54
C MET A 331 -7.56 16.82 -14.63
N LYS A 332 -6.40 16.20 -14.73
CA LYS A 332 -5.21 16.61 -13.97
C LYS A 332 -4.62 17.93 -14.46
N ALA A 333 -4.77 18.22 -15.76
CA ALA A 333 -4.30 19.46 -16.37
C ALA A 333 -5.09 20.69 -15.93
N ASP A 334 -6.40 20.54 -15.74
CA ASP A 334 -7.28 21.61 -15.26
C ASP A 334 -8.32 21.09 -14.27
N PRO A 335 -7.95 20.89 -13.00
CA PRO A 335 -8.85 20.42 -11.96
C PRO A 335 -10.09 21.32 -11.76
N LYS A 336 -9.93 22.64 -11.95
CA LYS A 336 -10.99 23.63 -11.72
C LYS A 336 -12.18 23.46 -12.66
N LYS A 337 -11.92 23.02 -13.89
CA LYS A 337 -12.98 22.72 -14.89
C LYS A 337 -13.98 21.65 -14.42
N TYR A 338 -13.55 20.81 -13.47
CA TYR A 338 -14.35 19.70 -12.94
C TYR A 338 -14.87 19.96 -11.53
N ALA A 339 -14.60 21.14 -10.97
CA ALA A 339 -15.08 21.51 -9.65
C ALA A 339 -16.60 21.40 -9.55
N PHE A 340 -17.08 20.86 -8.42
CA PHE A 340 -18.49 20.70 -8.07
C PHE A 340 -19.31 19.86 -9.07
N LYS A 341 -18.66 18.96 -9.81
CA LYS A 341 -19.35 17.98 -10.65
C LYS A 341 -19.51 16.67 -9.87
N PRO A 342 -20.75 16.16 -9.71
CA PRO A 342 -21.01 14.91 -9.03
C PRO A 342 -20.40 13.72 -9.75
N ILE A 343 -19.83 12.81 -8.97
CA ILE A 343 -19.24 11.55 -9.41
C ILE A 343 -19.61 10.43 -8.48
N GLU A 344 -19.58 9.24 -9.01
CA GLU A 344 -19.62 8.00 -8.23
C GLU A 344 -18.20 7.48 -8.02
N VAL A 345 -17.89 7.19 -6.76
CA VAL A 345 -16.58 6.65 -6.35
C VAL A 345 -16.78 5.34 -5.62
N ASN A 346 -15.99 4.36 -6.00
CA ASN A 346 -15.90 3.11 -5.27
C ASN A 346 -14.70 3.16 -4.33
N ALA A 347 -14.85 2.78 -3.06
CA ALA A 347 -13.79 2.80 -2.07
C ALA A 347 -13.65 1.46 -1.34
N MET A 348 -12.45 1.13 -0.90
CA MET A 348 -12.21 -0.05 -0.07
C MET A 348 -12.84 0.10 1.31
N GLU A 349 -12.75 1.31 1.85
CA GLU A 349 -13.12 1.61 3.22
C GLU A 349 -13.35 3.10 3.35
N ILE A 350 -14.28 3.45 4.22
CA ILE A 350 -14.46 4.80 4.71
C ILE A 350 -13.98 4.81 6.16
N ASP A 351 -13.02 5.66 6.44
CA ASP A 351 -12.64 5.94 7.81
C ASP A 351 -13.71 6.82 8.44
N LEU A 352 -14.54 6.23 9.28
CA LEU A 352 -15.67 6.91 9.91
C LEU A 352 -15.24 8.01 10.89
N TYR A 353 -14.02 7.94 11.43
CA TYR A 353 -13.54 8.95 12.36
C TYR A 353 -13.14 10.26 11.66
N CYS A 354 -12.45 10.19 10.54
CA CYS A 354 -12.02 11.37 9.78
C CYS A 354 -12.75 11.54 8.43
N CYS A 355 -13.72 10.67 8.15
CA CYS A 355 -14.51 10.66 6.90
C CYS A 355 -13.65 10.71 5.64
N THR A 356 -12.64 9.83 5.55
CA THR A 356 -11.77 9.79 4.39
C THR A 356 -11.78 8.42 3.73
N LEU A 357 -11.82 8.44 2.40
CA LEU A 357 -11.82 7.23 1.58
C LEU A 357 -10.45 6.60 1.51
N ARG A 358 -10.40 5.30 1.66
CA ARG A 358 -9.22 4.48 1.39
C ARG A 358 -9.31 3.88 -0.01
N HIS A 359 -8.30 4.13 -0.83
CA HIS A 359 -8.21 3.63 -2.21
C HIS A 359 -9.45 3.94 -3.08
N GLY A 360 -9.94 5.17 -3.01
CA GLY A 360 -11.03 5.64 -3.85
C GLY A 360 -10.71 5.51 -5.34
N LYS A 361 -11.68 5.06 -6.12
CA LYS A 361 -11.61 4.98 -7.58
C LYS A 361 -12.88 5.55 -8.19
N MET A 362 -12.73 6.49 -9.13
CA MET A 362 -13.86 7.00 -9.89
C MET A 362 -14.49 5.88 -10.73
N ILE A 363 -15.80 5.74 -10.61
CA ILE A 363 -16.62 4.84 -11.44
C ILE A 363 -17.17 5.59 -12.64
N GLY A 364 -17.77 6.76 -12.40
CA GLY A 364 -18.40 7.54 -13.47
C GLY A 364 -18.91 8.90 -13.01
N TRP A 365 -19.43 9.65 -13.96
CA TRP A 365 -20.13 10.90 -13.71
C TRP A 365 -21.56 10.64 -13.27
N ARG A 366 -22.05 11.41 -12.32
CA ARG A 366 -23.42 11.37 -11.84
C ARG A 366 -24.18 12.61 -12.36
N ASN A 367 -24.44 12.62 -13.66
CA ASN A 367 -25.17 13.71 -14.30
C ASN A 367 -26.66 13.77 -13.90
N ASP A 368 -27.13 12.72 -13.23
CA ASP A 368 -28.46 12.54 -12.66
C ASP A 368 -28.62 13.17 -11.28
N LEU A 369 -27.52 13.55 -10.63
CA LEU A 369 -27.51 14.11 -9.27
C LEU A 369 -27.14 15.60 -9.26
N SER A 370 -27.72 16.31 -8.28
CA SER A 370 -27.18 17.60 -7.84
C SER A 370 -26.04 17.43 -6.86
N ILE A 371 -25.17 18.43 -6.72
CA ILE A 371 -24.14 18.43 -5.68
C ILE A 371 -24.73 18.37 -4.26
N THR A 372 -25.97 18.84 -4.08
CA THR A 372 -26.72 18.75 -2.82
C THR A 372 -27.09 17.32 -2.44
N ASP A 373 -27.08 16.40 -3.39
CA ASP A 373 -27.32 14.98 -3.13
C ASP A 373 -26.09 14.25 -2.60
N CYS A 374 -24.90 14.85 -2.75
CA CYS A 374 -23.63 14.32 -2.25
C CYS A 374 -23.42 14.77 -0.79
N THR A 375 -24.00 14.06 0.16
CA THR A 375 -24.00 14.46 1.57
C THR A 375 -23.18 13.54 2.47
N TYR A 376 -22.64 14.14 3.53
CA TYR A 376 -21.89 13.44 4.58
C TYR A 376 -22.75 12.38 5.29
N GLU A 377 -24.00 12.70 5.53
CA GLU A 377 -24.95 11.84 6.22
C GLU A 377 -25.22 10.53 5.46
N LYS A 378 -25.24 10.57 4.13
CA LYS A 378 -25.36 9.36 3.30
C LYS A 378 -24.14 8.43 3.39
N ILE A 379 -22.98 8.97 3.77
CA ILE A 379 -21.75 8.21 3.92
C ILE A 379 -21.64 7.56 5.30
N MET A 380 -22.12 8.29 6.31
CA MET A 380 -22.00 7.88 7.71
C MET A 380 -23.14 6.97 8.18
N GLY A 381 -24.22 6.83 7.41
CA GLY A 381 -25.36 5.92 7.63
C GLY A 381 -26.30 6.44 8.68
#